data_91760f0103a285cd1d0c091b34e4c8cd
#
_entry.id   91760f0103a285cd1d0c091b34e4c8cd
#
_cell.length_a   1.000
_cell.length_b   1.000
_cell.length_c   1.000
_cell.angle_alpha   90.00
_cell.angle_beta   90.00
_cell.angle_gamma   90.00
#
_symmetry.space_group_name_H-M   'P 1'
#
loop_
_entity.id
_entity.type
_entity.pdbx_description
1 polymer ?
#
loop_
_entity_poly.entity_id
_entity_poly.type
_entity_poly.pdbx_seq_one_letter_code
_entity_poly.pdbx_strand_id
1 'polypeptide(L)'
;KSEINKIKPEDVASAILKLLKVDGSINFETKHVGATFGQVAVEIVPTSFVPINLGQDQSLFLRLDYGYDERAFLQYAKNHKITIITDKLIQPHGLKDISGNVSGLFIFVDPSWNTIPESYFKILKSWNIPCTLLVKDKSHLGEIRNKYFDTLVRLYNPERPKVEGLKENTQFFSSKRLLEGGKEYLSYAHWKKGLDSNN
;
A
#
# COMPACT_ATOMS: atom_id res chain seq x y z
N LYS A 1 -31.16 0.41 11.97
CA LYS A 1 -29.75 0.23 11.61
C LYS A 1 -29.54 -1.25 11.37
N SER A 2 -29.16 -1.66 10.15
CA SER A 2 -29.26 -3.06 9.73
C SER A 2 -28.25 -3.92 10.53
N GLU A 3 -28.70 -5.06 11.00
CA GLU A 3 -27.88 -6.07 11.68
C GLU A 3 -26.82 -6.69 10.78
N ILE A 4 -26.92 -6.48 9.47
CA ILE A 4 -25.95 -6.92 8.44
C ILE A 4 -24.53 -6.43 8.75
N ASN A 5 -24.38 -5.24 9.34
CA ASN A 5 -23.07 -4.70 9.70
C ASN A 5 -22.39 -5.38 10.90
N LYS A 6 -23.11 -6.32 11.55
CA LYS A 6 -22.55 -7.12 12.66
C LYS A 6 -21.95 -8.45 12.18
N ILE A 7 -22.24 -8.86 10.95
CA ILE A 7 -21.73 -10.11 10.39
C ILE A 7 -20.26 -9.93 10.03
N LYS A 8 -19.40 -10.68 10.66
CA LYS A 8 -17.97 -10.67 10.35
C LYS A 8 -17.68 -11.48 9.08
N PRO A 9 -16.72 -11.06 8.24
CA PRO A 9 -16.31 -11.82 7.06
C PRO A 9 -15.92 -13.27 7.39
N GLU A 10 -15.31 -13.51 8.54
CA GLU A 10 -14.90 -14.83 9.02
C GLU A 10 -16.12 -15.73 9.33
N ASP A 11 -17.21 -15.17 9.81
CA ASP A 11 -18.44 -15.94 10.06
C ASP A 11 -19.05 -16.42 8.74
N VAL A 12 -19.06 -15.55 7.72
CA VAL A 12 -19.51 -15.89 6.38
C VAL A 12 -18.62 -16.97 5.75
N ALA A 13 -17.30 -16.78 5.83
CA ALA A 13 -16.34 -17.74 5.31
C ALA A 13 -16.48 -19.10 5.99
N SER A 14 -16.65 -19.13 7.33
CA SER A 14 -16.85 -20.36 8.09
C SER A 14 -18.16 -21.06 7.71
N ALA A 15 -19.22 -20.28 7.47
CA ALA A 15 -20.50 -20.85 7.01
C ALA A 15 -20.37 -21.47 5.61
N ILE A 16 -19.64 -20.82 4.70
CA ILE A 16 -19.38 -21.33 3.35
C ILE A 16 -18.59 -22.65 3.41
N LEU A 17 -17.51 -22.71 4.21
CA LEU A 17 -16.71 -23.94 4.38
C LEU A 17 -17.59 -25.11 4.87
N LYS A 18 -18.47 -24.85 5.86
CA LYS A 18 -19.43 -25.86 6.35
C LYS A 18 -20.38 -26.34 5.26
N LEU A 19 -20.95 -25.43 4.47
CA LEU A 19 -21.85 -25.78 3.36
C LEU A 19 -21.15 -26.61 2.30
N LEU A 20 -19.91 -26.31 1.99
CA LEU A 20 -19.10 -27.00 0.99
C LEU A 20 -18.51 -28.32 1.54
N LYS A 21 -18.69 -28.61 2.84
CA LYS A 21 -18.08 -29.75 3.54
C LYS A 21 -16.56 -29.80 3.36
N VAL A 22 -15.92 -28.64 3.36
CA VAL A 22 -14.47 -28.50 3.30
C VAL A 22 -13.95 -28.41 4.73
N ASP A 23 -13.05 -29.32 5.08
CA ASP A 23 -12.34 -29.27 6.35
C ASP A 23 -11.37 -28.09 6.32
N GLY A 24 -11.60 -27.13 7.18
CA GLY A 24 -10.78 -25.94 7.31
C GLY A 24 -11.25 -25.06 8.47
N SER A 25 -10.34 -24.37 9.10
CA SER A 25 -10.63 -23.37 10.13
C SER A 25 -10.24 -21.99 9.65
N ILE A 26 -11.08 -21.01 9.93
CA ILE A 26 -10.74 -19.61 9.75
C ILE A 26 -9.98 -19.17 11.01
N ASN A 27 -8.72 -18.82 10.85
CA ASN A 27 -7.82 -18.45 11.94
C ASN A 27 -7.44 -16.95 11.93
N PHE A 28 -8.23 -16.13 11.26
CA PHE A 28 -8.08 -14.68 11.27
C PHE A 28 -9.36 -13.99 11.77
N GLU A 29 -9.20 -12.79 12.30
CA GLU A 29 -10.29 -11.90 12.67
C GLU A 29 -10.12 -10.56 11.95
N THR A 30 -11.21 -10.07 11.32
CA THR A 30 -11.24 -8.75 10.68
C THR A 30 -11.71 -7.70 11.68
N LYS A 31 -10.87 -6.70 11.94
CA LYS A 31 -11.28 -5.50 12.69
C LYS A 31 -11.65 -4.40 11.72
N HIS A 32 -12.80 -3.78 11.97
CA HIS A 32 -13.21 -2.58 11.28
C HIS A 32 -12.74 -1.36 12.08
N VAL A 33 -12.04 -0.45 11.43
CA VAL A 33 -11.55 0.80 12.02
C VAL A 33 -12.18 1.99 11.30
N GLY A 34 -12.48 3.04 12.03
CA GLY A 34 -13.34 4.16 11.67
C GLY A 34 -13.20 4.78 10.28
N ALA A 35 -14.14 5.64 9.95
CA ALA A 35 -14.21 6.33 8.66
C ALA A 35 -12.95 7.17 8.33
N THR A 36 -12.20 7.62 9.34
CA THR A 36 -10.90 8.28 9.18
C THR A 36 -9.81 7.37 8.62
N PHE A 37 -10.06 6.07 8.65
CA PHE A 37 -9.23 5.04 8.01
C PHE A 37 -9.87 4.52 6.72
N GLY A 38 -10.82 5.24 6.16
CA GLY A 38 -11.40 4.90 4.88
C GLY A 38 -10.30 4.58 3.87
N GLN A 39 -10.40 3.44 3.22
CA GLN A 39 -9.47 3.09 2.17
C GLN A 39 -9.65 4.08 1.02
N VAL A 40 -8.92 5.18 1.09
CA VAL A 40 -8.70 6.05 -0.07
C VAL A 40 -7.74 5.38 -1.06
N ALA A 41 -7.10 4.28 -0.64
CA ALA A 41 -6.15 3.54 -1.45
C ALA A 41 -6.25 2.03 -1.21
N VAL A 42 -6.06 1.27 -2.27
CA VAL A 42 -5.87 -0.18 -2.23
C VAL A 42 -4.37 -0.44 -2.42
N GLU A 43 -3.74 -1.08 -1.45
CA GLU A 43 -2.33 -1.49 -1.56
C GLU A 43 -2.22 -2.91 -2.09
N ILE A 44 -1.35 -3.10 -3.08
CA ILE A 44 -1.05 -4.41 -3.68
C ILE A 44 0.46 -4.60 -3.79
N VAL A 45 0.92 -5.80 -3.48
CA VAL A 45 2.24 -6.30 -3.87
C VAL A 45 2.05 -7.04 -5.20
N PRO A 46 2.52 -6.49 -6.33
CA PRO A 46 2.19 -7.03 -7.66
C PRO A 46 3.07 -8.25 -8.03
N THR A 47 2.95 -9.33 -7.27
CA THR A 47 3.63 -10.60 -7.56
C THR A 47 2.84 -11.49 -8.52
N SER A 48 1.55 -11.21 -8.70
CA SER A 48 0.67 -11.81 -9.69
C SER A 48 -0.44 -10.81 -10.00
N PHE A 49 -1.01 -10.90 -11.18
CA PHE A 49 -2.15 -10.05 -11.55
C PHE A 49 -3.45 -10.71 -11.10
N VAL A 50 -4.24 -9.97 -10.35
CA VAL A 50 -5.62 -10.32 -9.99
C VAL A 50 -6.49 -9.14 -10.37
N PRO A 51 -7.55 -9.32 -11.18
CA PRO A 51 -8.49 -8.24 -11.49
C PRO A 51 -9.07 -7.65 -10.21
N ILE A 52 -9.07 -6.33 -10.13
CA ILE A 52 -9.61 -5.59 -8.99
C ILE A 52 -10.63 -4.57 -9.46
N ASN A 53 -11.69 -4.39 -8.69
CA ASN A 53 -12.62 -3.31 -8.88
C ASN A 53 -12.31 -2.21 -7.87
N LEU A 54 -11.85 -1.07 -8.36
CA LEU A 54 -11.64 0.13 -7.55
C LEU A 54 -12.94 0.93 -7.48
N GLY A 55 -13.27 1.43 -6.29
CA GLY A 55 -14.29 2.46 -6.12
C GLY A 55 -13.86 3.76 -6.81
N GLN A 56 -14.83 4.64 -7.12
CA GLN A 56 -14.57 5.88 -7.88
C GLN A 56 -13.47 6.77 -7.27
N ASP A 57 -13.34 6.78 -5.94
CA ASP A 57 -12.39 7.62 -5.20
C ASP A 57 -11.18 6.84 -4.69
N GLN A 58 -10.98 5.60 -5.11
CA GLN A 58 -9.88 4.77 -4.64
C GLN A 58 -8.67 4.86 -5.56
N SER A 59 -7.50 5.06 -4.95
CA SER A 59 -6.21 4.99 -5.63
C SER A 59 -5.58 3.62 -5.46
N LEU A 60 -4.88 3.15 -6.48
CA LEU A 60 -4.12 1.91 -6.42
C LEU A 60 -2.65 2.20 -6.09
N PHE A 61 -2.18 1.67 -4.97
CA PHE A 61 -0.77 1.71 -4.58
C PHE A 61 -0.10 0.37 -4.84
N LEU A 62 0.93 0.38 -5.67
CA LEU A 62 1.73 -0.81 -5.95
C LEU A 62 3.02 -0.78 -5.12
N ARG A 63 3.16 -1.76 -4.24
CA ARG A 63 4.27 -1.89 -3.30
C ARG A 63 5.38 -2.75 -3.90
N LEU A 64 6.21 -2.13 -4.76
CA LEU A 64 7.33 -2.81 -5.39
C LEU A 64 8.49 -3.05 -4.40
N ASP A 65 8.54 -2.26 -3.33
CA ASP A 65 9.47 -2.43 -2.21
C ASP A 65 9.30 -3.76 -1.48
N TYR A 66 8.13 -4.39 -1.58
CA TYR A 66 7.87 -5.73 -1.04
C TYR A 66 8.07 -6.85 -2.07
N GLY A 67 8.44 -6.50 -3.29
CA GLY A 67 8.67 -7.40 -4.41
C GLY A 67 7.61 -7.28 -5.49
N TYR A 68 7.96 -7.64 -6.70
CA TYR A 68 7.04 -7.60 -7.83
C TYR A 68 7.44 -8.59 -8.92
N ASP A 69 6.47 -8.98 -9.73
CA ASP A 69 6.64 -9.56 -11.06
C ASP A 69 6.40 -8.45 -12.09
N GLU A 70 7.28 -8.32 -13.06
CA GLU A 70 7.23 -7.23 -14.04
C GLU A 70 5.94 -7.29 -14.89
N ARG A 71 5.49 -8.48 -15.27
CA ARG A 71 4.27 -8.65 -16.07
C ARG A 71 3.05 -8.24 -15.27
N ALA A 72 2.96 -8.67 -14.01
CA ALA A 72 1.86 -8.30 -13.12
C ALA A 72 1.84 -6.79 -12.87
N PHE A 73 3.00 -6.18 -12.61
CA PHE A 73 3.13 -4.74 -12.47
C PHE A 73 2.62 -3.98 -13.70
N LEU A 74 3.07 -4.35 -14.89
CA LEU A 74 2.66 -3.71 -16.13
C LEU A 74 1.15 -3.91 -16.41
N GLN A 75 0.57 -5.06 -16.06
CA GLN A 75 -0.86 -5.29 -16.19
C GLN A 75 -1.67 -4.36 -15.29
N TYR A 76 -1.30 -4.19 -14.03
CA TYR A 76 -1.95 -3.20 -13.15
C TYR A 76 -1.81 -1.79 -13.69
N ALA A 77 -0.60 -1.40 -14.10
CA ALA A 77 -0.33 -0.07 -14.61
C ALA A 77 -1.05 0.27 -15.92
N LYS A 78 -1.33 -0.71 -16.77
CA LYS A 78 -2.11 -0.53 -18.00
C LYS A 78 -3.61 -0.36 -17.74
N ASN A 79 -4.12 -1.02 -16.70
CA ASN A 79 -5.55 -1.07 -16.44
C ASN A 79 -6.04 -0.03 -15.41
N HIS A 80 -5.14 0.54 -14.62
CA HIS A 80 -5.49 1.44 -13.53
C HIS A 80 -4.54 2.63 -13.43
N LYS A 81 -5.03 3.74 -12.88
CA LYS A 81 -4.15 4.78 -12.37
C LYS A 81 -3.50 4.29 -11.09
N ILE A 82 -2.18 4.36 -11.05
CA ILE A 82 -1.37 3.78 -9.99
C ILE A 82 -0.47 4.80 -9.32
N THR A 83 -0.20 4.57 -8.05
CA THR A 83 0.92 5.17 -7.34
C THR A 83 1.93 4.07 -7.00
N ILE A 84 3.18 4.29 -7.30
CA ILE A 84 4.26 3.31 -7.13
C ILE A 84 5.04 3.63 -5.87
N ILE A 85 5.29 2.62 -5.05
CA ILE A 85 6.20 2.71 -3.90
C ILE A 85 7.30 1.67 -4.11
N THR A 86 8.54 2.11 -4.11
CA THR A 86 9.69 1.26 -4.43
C THR A 86 10.91 1.61 -3.57
N ASP A 87 11.76 0.62 -3.34
CA ASP A 87 13.09 0.77 -2.72
C ASP A 87 14.23 0.70 -3.76
N LYS A 88 13.90 0.68 -5.05
CA LYS A 88 14.84 0.63 -6.16
C LYS A 88 14.45 1.64 -7.24
N LEU A 89 15.44 2.13 -7.97
CA LEU A 89 15.17 2.96 -9.14
C LEU A 89 14.57 2.12 -10.25
N ILE A 90 13.38 2.50 -10.68
CA ILE A 90 12.77 1.94 -11.88
C ILE A 90 13.39 2.64 -13.07
N GLN A 91 13.92 1.87 -14.02
CA GLN A 91 14.52 2.45 -15.21
C GLN A 91 13.50 3.28 -16.00
N PRO A 92 13.88 4.47 -16.52
CA PRO A 92 12.93 5.34 -17.20
C PRO A 92 12.18 4.67 -18.35
N HIS A 93 12.84 3.81 -19.13
CA HIS A 93 12.18 3.10 -20.24
C HIS A 93 11.01 2.20 -19.77
N GLY A 94 11.11 1.62 -18.57
CA GLY A 94 10.03 0.82 -17.98
C GLY A 94 8.82 1.65 -17.53
N LEU A 95 8.98 2.96 -17.32
CA LEU A 95 7.90 3.88 -16.95
C LEU A 95 7.28 4.59 -18.17
N LYS A 96 7.98 4.66 -19.29
CA LYS A 96 7.56 5.44 -20.45
C LYS A 96 6.18 5.04 -20.96
N ASP A 97 5.96 3.75 -21.16
CA ASP A 97 4.74 3.23 -21.77
C ASP A 97 3.51 3.28 -20.83
N ILE A 98 3.75 3.46 -19.54
CA ILE A 98 2.70 3.55 -18.51
C ILE A 98 2.60 4.93 -17.87
N SER A 99 3.40 5.90 -18.34
CA SER A 99 3.54 7.22 -17.70
C SER A 99 2.21 7.95 -17.53
N GLY A 100 1.29 7.82 -18.49
CA GLY A 100 -0.06 8.40 -18.43
C GLY A 100 -0.95 7.84 -17.30
N ASN A 101 -0.59 6.68 -16.76
CA ASN A 101 -1.32 6.04 -15.67
C ASN A 101 -0.60 6.13 -14.31
N VAL A 102 0.63 6.67 -14.27
CA VAL A 102 1.36 6.84 -13.03
C VAL A 102 1.01 8.17 -12.37
N SER A 103 0.25 8.12 -11.29
CA SER A 103 -0.16 9.29 -10.51
C SER A 103 0.92 9.79 -9.56
N GLY A 104 1.91 8.95 -9.23
CA GLY A 104 3.02 9.33 -8.37
C GLY A 104 4.02 8.20 -8.18
N LEU A 105 5.25 8.58 -7.87
CA LEU A 105 6.34 7.67 -7.58
C LEU A 105 6.96 8.03 -6.24
N PHE A 106 6.94 7.10 -5.30
CA PHE A 106 7.58 7.21 -4.00
C PHE A 106 8.78 6.26 -3.96
N ILE A 107 9.96 6.81 -3.69
CA ILE A 107 11.20 6.04 -3.67
C ILE A 107 11.78 6.10 -2.26
N PHE A 108 11.92 4.95 -1.62
CA PHE A 108 12.71 4.85 -0.39
C PHE A 108 14.18 5.06 -0.71
N VAL A 109 14.79 6.02 -0.04
CA VAL A 109 16.20 6.34 -0.21
C VAL A 109 16.96 6.07 1.09
N ASP A 110 18.13 5.51 0.93
CA ASP A 110 19.11 5.28 1.98
C ASP A 110 20.35 6.14 1.69
N PRO A 111 21.02 6.74 2.70
CA PRO A 111 22.23 7.51 2.51
C PRO A 111 23.36 6.75 1.82
N SER A 112 23.42 5.43 2.01
CA SER A 112 24.40 4.55 1.37
C SER A 112 24.19 4.36 -0.13
N TRP A 113 23.02 4.77 -0.66
CA TRP A 113 22.74 4.64 -2.08
C TRP A 113 23.61 5.57 -2.93
N ASN A 114 23.94 5.08 -4.11
CA ASN A 114 24.48 5.94 -5.17
C ASN A 114 23.51 7.10 -5.43
N THR A 115 24.08 8.25 -5.75
CA THR A 115 23.29 9.45 -6.06
C THR A 115 22.32 9.17 -7.20
N ILE A 116 21.04 9.47 -7.00
CA ILE A 116 20.05 9.46 -8.08
C ILE A 116 20.43 10.62 -9.04
N PRO A 117 20.67 10.36 -10.33
CA PRO A 117 21.04 11.41 -11.27
C PRO A 117 19.94 12.46 -11.41
N GLU A 118 20.31 13.72 -11.53
CA GLU A 118 19.34 14.81 -11.78
C GLU A 118 18.52 14.57 -13.05
N SER A 119 19.14 13.96 -14.07
CA SER A 119 18.45 13.57 -15.31
C SER A 119 17.26 12.65 -15.09
N TYR A 120 17.30 11.80 -14.04
CA TYR A 120 16.17 10.95 -13.69
C TYR A 120 14.93 11.77 -13.31
N PHE A 121 15.10 12.77 -12.46
CA PHE A 121 14.00 13.65 -12.05
C PHE A 121 13.50 14.52 -13.21
N LYS A 122 14.39 14.99 -14.09
CA LYS A 122 14.03 15.73 -15.30
C LYS A 122 13.16 14.90 -16.24
N ILE A 123 13.48 13.62 -16.40
CA ILE A 123 12.68 12.68 -17.20
C ILE A 123 11.29 12.47 -16.56
N LEU A 124 11.21 12.19 -15.27
CA LEU A 124 9.94 12.04 -14.58
C LEU A 124 9.06 13.29 -14.71
N LYS A 125 9.66 14.47 -14.55
CA LYS A 125 8.98 15.75 -14.72
C LYS A 125 8.45 15.95 -16.15
N SER A 126 9.23 15.55 -17.16
CA SER A 126 8.78 15.64 -18.56
C SER A 126 7.57 14.75 -18.88
N TRP A 127 7.36 13.70 -18.10
CA TRP A 127 6.20 12.81 -18.18
C TRP A 127 5.10 13.15 -17.18
N ASN A 128 5.21 14.27 -16.47
CA ASN A 128 4.27 14.67 -15.39
C ASN A 128 4.12 13.63 -14.28
N ILE A 129 5.16 12.86 -13.98
CA ILE A 129 5.16 11.92 -12.86
C ILE A 129 5.71 12.61 -11.61
N PRO A 130 4.87 12.92 -10.61
CA PRO A 130 5.34 13.45 -9.33
C PRO A 130 6.23 12.42 -8.63
N CYS A 131 7.40 12.85 -8.17
CA CYS A 131 8.33 12.00 -7.43
C CYS A 131 8.52 12.54 -6.01
N THR A 132 8.44 11.65 -5.03
CA THR A 132 8.73 11.95 -3.62
C THR A 132 9.73 10.93 -3.11
N LEU A 133 10.80 11.42 -2.49
CA LEU A 133 11.76 10.58 -1.79
C LEU A 133 11.29 10.34 -0.36
N LEU A 134 11.32 9.09 0.06
CA LEU A 134 10.94 8.66 1.40
C LEU A 134 12.17 8.24 2.19
N VAL A 135 12.33 8.80 3.38
CA VAL A 135 13.43 8.49 4.30
C VAL A 135 12.85 7.78 5.51
N LYS A 136 13.35 6.59 5.82
CA LYS A 136 12.85 5.79 6.96
C LYS A 136 13.39 6.29 8.30
N ASP A 137 14.65 6.72 8.34
CA ASP A 137 15.29 7.20 9.56
C ASP A 137 15.34 8.73 9.57
N LYS A 138 14.76 9.34 10.61
CA LYS A 138 14.74 10.78 10.82
C LYS A 138 16.15 11.39 10.86
N SER A 139 17.15 10.66 11.32
CA SER A 139 18.54 11.14 11.39
C SER A 139 19.12 11.50 10.02
N HIS A 140 18.70 10.81 8.97
CA HIS A 140 19.16 11.02 7.59
C HIS A 140 18.35 12.06 6.80
N LEU A 141 17.23 12.54 7.36
CA LEU A 141 16.30 13.42 6.65
C LEU A 141 16.96 14.72 6.19
N GLY A 142 17.80 15.31 7.03
CA GLY A 142 18.53 16.55 6.71
C GLY A 142 19.53 16.38 5.57
N GLU A 143 20.33 15.31 5.64
CA GLU A 143 21.31 14.98 4.59
C GLU A 143 20.63 14.75 3.24
N ILE A 144 19.59 13.93 3.20
CA ILE A 144 18.86 13.61 1.97
C ILE A 144 18.17 14.86 1.40
N ARG A 145 17.58 15.72 2.23
CA ARG A 145 17.00 17.00 1.78
C ARG A 145 18.02 17.91 1.14
N ASN A 146 19.22 18.01 1.73
CA ASN A 146 20.30 18.82 1.18
C ASN A 146 20.82 18.25 -0.16
N LYS A 147 20.91 16.91 -0.25
CA LYS A 147 21.38 16.20 -1.45
C LYS A 147 20.39 16.33 -2.62
N TYR A 148 19.09 16.38 -2.33
CA TYR A 148 18.00 16.41 -3.33
C TYR A 148 17.09 17.61 -3.13
N PHE A 149 17.65 18.82 -3.03
CA PHE A 149 16.92 20.04 -2.65
C PHE A 149 15.79 20.42 -3.63
N ASP A 150 15.87 20.01 -4.90
CA ASP A 150 14.84 20.25 -5.93
C ASP A 150 13.73 19.16 -5.94
N THR A 151 13.82 18.17 -5.05
CA THR A 151 12.87 17.06 -5.00
C THR A 151 12.18 17.00 -3.64
N LEU A 152 10.91 16.66 -3.63
CA LEU A 152 10.17 16.51 -2.37
C LEU A 152 10.73 15.33 -1.57
N VAL A 153 11.23 15.61 -0.37
CA VAL A 153 11.74 14.59 0.57
C VAL A 153 10.88 14.58 1.82
N ARG A 154 10.34 13.43 2.18
CA ARG A 154 9.51 13.22 3.36
C ARG A 154 10.05 12.12 4.25
N LEU A 155 9.87 12.29 5.56
CA LEU A 155 10.03 11.19 6.48
C LEU A 155 8.89 10.19 6.25
N TYR A 156 9.25 8.95 6.02
CA TYR A 156 8.28 7.86 6.04
C TYR A 156 7.99 7.53 7.51
N ASN A 157 6.92 8.10 7.99
CA ASN A 157 6.39 7.74 9.28
C ASN A 157 5.06 7.02 9.02
N PRO A 158 5.02 5.70 9.11
CA PRO A 158 3.76 4.98 9.15
C PRO A 158 3.15 5.23 10.54
N GLU A 159 2.74 6.48 10.82
CA GLU A 159 1.93 6.76 12.02
C GLU A 159 0.73 5.83 11.96
N ARG A 160 0.83 4.83 12.78
CA ARG A 160 -0.22 3.84 12.93
C ARG A 160 -1.21 4.42 13.90
N PRO A 161 -2.42 4.66 13.46
CA PRO A 161 -3.44 5.10 14.38
C PRO A 161 -3.58 4.02 15.45
N LYS A 162 -3.37 4.43 16.70
CA LYS A 162 -3.62 3.55 17.83
C LYS A 162 -5.10 3.16 17.82
N VAL A 163 -5.38 1.88 17.85
CA VAL A 163 -6.76 1.34 17.96
C VAL A 163 -7.30 1.63 19.37
N GLU A 164 -6.39 1.86 20.31
CA GLU A 164 -6.71 2.26 21.68
C GLU A 164 -7.47 3.58 21.67
N GLY A 165 -8.71 3.55 22.13
CA GLY A 165 -9.60 4.71 22.22
C GLY A 165 -10.65 4.83 21.10
N LEU A 166 -10.74 3.90 20.18
CA LEU A 166 -11.88 3.80 19.28
C LEU A 166 -13.13 3.41 20.09
N LYS A 167 -14.11 4.31 20.10
CA LYS A 167 -15.37 4.06 20.81
C LYS A 167 -16.13 2.95 20.11
N GLU A 168 -16.73 2.01 20.87
CA GLU A 168 -17.53 0.90 20.35
C GLU A 168 -18.64 1.31 19.37
N ASN A 169 -19.12 2.54 19.47
CA ASN A 169 -20.19 3.09 18.64
C ASN A 169 -19.68 3.82 17.36
N THR A 170 -18.39 3.82 17.08
CA THR A 170 -17.87 4.45 15.88
C THR A 170 -18.28 3.64 14.65
N GLN A 171 -18.97 4.24 13.70
CA GLN A 171 -19.33 3.59 12.44
C GLN A 171 -18.12 3.53 11.54
N PHE A 172 -17.80 2.33 11.09
CA PHE A 172 -16.63 2.05 10.29
C PHE A 172 -17.05 1.69 8.87
N PHE A 173 -16.60 2.45 7.90
CA PHE A 173 -16.78 2.15 6.49
C PHE A 173 -15.42 1.90 5.86
N SER A 174 -15.24 0.72 5.29
CA SER A 174 -14.15 0.35 4.36
C SER A 174 -12.72 0.19 4.88
N SER A 175 -12.40 0.49 6.12
CA SER A 175 -11.04 0.21 6.64
C SER A 175 -11.04 -1.08 7.43
N LYS A 176 -10.19 -2.01 7.02
CA LYS A 176 -10.09 -3.34 7.62
C LYS A 176 -8.69 -3.55 8.15
N ARG A 177 -8.61 -4.15 9.33
CA ARG A 177 -7.40 -4.76 9.85
C ARG A 177 -7.61 -6.25 9.92
N LEU A 178 -6.62 -6.99 9.48
CA LEU A 178 -6.60 -8.44 9.56
C LEU A 178 -5.87 -8.85 10.83
N LEU A 179 -6.47 -9.76 11.61
CA LEU A 179 -5.81 -10.46 12.71
C LEU A 179 -5.63 -11.91 12.33
N GLU A 180 -4.41 -12.37 12.32
CA GLU A 180 -4.04 -13.75 12.04
C GLU A 180 -2.95 -14.19 13.02
N GLY A 181 -3.16 -15.30 13.72
CA GLY A 181 -2.21 -15.84 14.69
C GLY A 181 -1.81 -14.86 15.79
N GLY A 182 -2.73 -13.98 16.24
CA GLY A 182 -2.46 -12.94 17.23
C GLY A 182 -1.69 -11.72 16.68
N LYS A 183 -1.37 -11.69 15.40
CA LYS A 183 -0.72 -10.55 14.74
C LYS A 183 -1.72 -9.69 14.02
N GLU A 184 -1.55 -8.38 14.09
CA GLU A 184 -2.40 -7.40 13.45
C GLU A 184 -1.73 -6.81 12.21
N TYR A 185 -2.39 -6.91 11.07
CA TYR A 185 -1.90 -6.41 9.78
C TYR A 185 -2.73 -5.21 9.32
N LEU A 186 -2.07 -4.13 8.94
CA LEU A 186 -2.72 -2.87 8.54
C LEU A 186 -3.14 -2.83 7.08
N SER A 187 -2.54 -3.65 6.24
CA SER A 187 -2.85 -3.74 4.82
C SER A 187 -2.56 -5.14 4.29
N TYR A 188 -3.08 -5.43 3.11
CA TYR A 188 -2.78 -6.67 2.39
C TYR A 188 -1.27 -6.82 2.13
N ALA A 189 -0.59 -5.72 1.81
CA ALA A 189 0.85 -5.74 1.58
C ALA A 189 1.63 -6.13 2.84
N HIS A 190 1.24 -5.60 4.01
CA HIS A 190 1.81 -5.97 5.30
C HIS A 190 1.61 -7.46 5.60
N TRP A 191 0.39 -7.95 5.43
CA TRP A 191 0.09 -9.37 5.64
C TRP A 191 0.95 -10.27 4.75
N LYS A 192 1.02 -9.98 3.45
CA LYS A 192 1.81 -10.78 2.50
C LYS A 192 3.30 -10.82 2.83
N LYS A 193 3.83 -9.80 3.49
CA LYS A 193 5.21 -9.73 3.96
C LYS A 193 5.40 -10.24 5.40
N GLY A 194 4.34 -10.67 6.06
CA GLY A 194 4.39 -11.10 7.45
C GLY A 194 4.73 -9.98 8.44
N LEU A 195 4.58 -8.71 8.03
CA LEU A 195 4.82 -7.55 8.87
C LEU A 195 3.56 -7.27 9.69
N ASP A 196 3.64 -7.37 11.01
CA ASP A 196 2.56 -6.99 11.90
C ASP A 196 2.55 -5.48 12.21
N SER A 197 1.55 -5.03 12.99
CA SER A 197 1.39 -3.63 13.35
C SER A 197 2.50 -3.10 14.27
N ASN A 198 3.36 -3.94 14.79
CA ASN A 198 4.44 -3.57 15.71
C ASN A 198 5.79 -3.44 15.00
N ASN A 199 5.85 -3.69 13.69
CA ASN A 199 7.08 -3.61 12.87
C ASN A 199 7.08 -2.42 11.94
#